data_c4cf73bb1be9827a6e90b10670db5d3f
#
_entry.id   c4cf73bb1be9827a6e90b10670db5d3f
#
_cell.length_a   1.000
_cell.length_b   1.000
_cell.length_c   1.000
_cell.angle_alpha   90.00
_cell.angle_beta   90.00
_cell.angle_gamma   90.00
#
_symmetry.space_group_name_H-M   'P 1'
#
loop_
_entity.id
_entity.type
_entity.pdbx_description
1 polymer ?
#
loop_
_entity_poly.entity_id
_entity_poly.type
_entity_poly.pdbx_seq_one_letter_code
_entity_poly.pdbx_strand_id
1 'polypeptide(L)' 'SKLPTGVEIRGRYIRIWFMFRGKRCRETLKGWEITNSNIKKAGNLRSLIVH' A
#
# COMPACT_ATOMS: atom_id res chain seq x y z
N SER A 1 -8.60 1.18 -13.76
CA SER A 1 -7.81 0.05 -13.29
C SER A 1 -7.98 -0.14 -11.79
N LYS A 2 -7.94 -1.37 -11.36
CA LYS A 2 -8.13 -1.69 -9.95
C LYS A 2 -6.81 -1.71 -9.21
N LEU A 3 -6.81 -1.13 -8.03
CA LEU A 3 -5.67 -1.21 -7.15
C LEU A 3 -5.68 -2.56 -6.41
N PRO A 4 -4.51 -3.09 -6.02
CA PRO A 4 -4.47 -4.26 -5.16
C PRO A 4 -5.20 -3.99 -3.84
N THR A 5 -5.67 -5.05 -3.20
CA THR A 5 -6.34 -4.91 -1.91
C THR A 5 -5.42 -4.26 -0.89
N GLY A 6 -5.92 -3.23 -0.23
CA GLY A 6 -5.15 -2.53 0.80
C GLY A 6 -4.16 -1.51 0.28
N VAL A 7 -4.16 -1.25 -1.02
CA VAL A 7 -3.31 -0.21 -1.62
C VAL A 7 -4.19 0.94 -2.06
N GLU A 8 -3.82 2.15 -1.68
CA GLU A 8 -4.55 3.37 -2.03
C GLU A 8 -3.60 4.37 -2.64
N ILE A 9 -4.15 5.31 -3.40
CA ILE A 9 -3.39 6.45 -3.90
C ILE A 9 -3.98 7.69 -3.27
N ARG A 10 -3.11 8.48 -2.63
CA ARG A 10 -3.50 9.69 -1.93
C ARG A 10 -2.63 10.83 -2.43
N GLY A 11 -3.21 11.71 -3.25
CA GLY A 11 -2.44 12.78 -3.86
C GLY A 11 -1.28 12.23 -4.67
N ARG A 12 -0.06 12.52 -4.23
CA ARG A 12 1.16 12.07 -4.91
C ARG A 12 1.77 10.83 -4.31
N TYR A 13 1.09 10.21 -3.33
CA TYR A 13 1.68 9.13 -2.57
C TYR A 13 0.87 7.86 -2.71
N ILE A 14 1.59 6.75 -2.70
CA ILE A 14 0.98 5.44 -2.58
C ILE A 14 0.90 5.16 -1.08
N ARG A 15 -0.27 4.71 -0.64
CA ARG A 15 -0.49 4.38 0.75
C ARG A 15 -0.96 2.94 0.85
N ILE A 16 -0.47 2.22 1.84
CA ILE A 16 -0.98 0.89 2.16
C ILE A 16 -1.67 0.94 3.51
N TRP A 17 -2.68 0.09 3.67
CA TRP A 17 -3.33 -0.06 4.96
C TRP A 17 -3.49 -1.54 5.26
N PHE A 18 -3.45 -1.88 6.52
CA PHE A 18 -3.54 -3.27 6.94
C PHE A 18 -4.03 -3.33 8.39
N MET A 19 -4.52 -4.51 8.80
CA MET A 19 -4.93 -4.73 10.18
C MET A 19 -3.77 -5.41 10.90
N PHE A 20 -3.39 -4.85 12.02
CA PHE A 20 -2.32 -5.41 12.85
C PHE A 20 -2.79 -5.42 14.29
N ARG A 21 -2.89 -6.60 14.87
CA ARG A 21 -3.36 -6.82 16.25
C ARG A 21 -4.71 -6.14 16.51
N GLY A 22 -5.61 -6.25 15.56
CA GLY A 22 -6.94 -5.68 15.69
C GLY A 22 -7.03 -4.18 15.44
N LYS A 23 -5.93 -3.54 15.06
CA LYS A 23 -5.90 -2.11 14.78
C LYS A 23 -5.61 -1.88 13.30
N ARG A 24 -6.28 -0.87 12.75
CA ARG A 24 -6.01 -0.46 11.37
C ARG A 24 -4.76 0.41 11.34
N CYS A 25 -3.79 -0.05 10.56
CA CYS A 25 -2.55 0.69 10.38
C CYS A 25 -2.45 1.18 8.94
N ARG A 26 -1.84 2.33 8.74
CA ARG A 26 -1.62 2.93 7.43
C ARG A 26 -0.18 3.36 7.32
N GLU A 27 0.37 3.18 6.12
CA GLU A 27 1.75 3.55 5.84
C GLU A 27 1.78 4.31 4.53
N THR A 28 2.35 5.51 4.52
CA THR A 28 2.52 6.29 3.30
C THR A 28 3.91 6.02 2.75
N LEU A 29 3.97 5.60 1.49
CA LEU A 29 5.24 5.27 0.84
C LEU A 29 5.77 6.53 0.14
N LYS A 30 6.47 7.35 0.89
CA LYS A 30 7.05 8.58 0.36
C LYS A 30 8.19 8.25 -0.60
N GLY A 31 8.28 9.04 -1.67
CA GLY A 31 9.33 8.84 -2.67
C GLY A 31 9.01 7.78 -3.71
N TRP A 32 7.88 7.10 -3.58
CA TRP A 32 7.46 6.11 -4.57
C TRP A 32 6.64 6.80 -5.65
N GLU A 33 7.08 6.69 -6.89
CA GLU A 33 6.29 7.19 -8.00
C GLU A 33 5.05 6.32 -8.19
N ILE A 34 3.95 6.95 -8.62
CA ILE A 34 2.70 6.24 -8.85
C ILE A 34 2.77 5.57 -10.22
N THR A 35 3.33 4.38 -10.26
CA THR A 35 3.44 3.56 -11.46
C THR A 35 2.82 2.20 -11.19
N ASN A 36 2.45 1.51 -12.24
CA ASN A 36 1.89 0.15 -12.09
C ASN A 36 2.87 -0.77 -11.36
N SER A 37 4.15 -0.62 -11.66
CA SER A 37 5.19 -1.41 -11.01
C SER A 37 5.25 -1.15 -9.51
N ASN A 38 5.22 0.12 -9.11
CA ASN A 38 5.28 0.48 -7.70
C ASN A 38 4.00 0.10 -6.96
N ILE A 39 2.85 0.23 -7.61
CA ILE A 39 1.58 -0.19 -7.02
C ILE A 39 1.61 -1.69 -6.72
N LYS A 40 2.15 -2.47 -7.64
CA LYS A 40 2.28 -3.91 -7.46
C LYS A 40 3.24 -4.23 -6.32
N LYS A 41 4.36 -3.50 -6.25
CA LYS A 41 5.33 -3.66 -5.16
C LYS A 41 4.72 -3.31 -3.82
N ALA A 42 3.89 -2.29 -3.77
CA ALA A 42 3.20 -1.89 -2.54
C ALA A 42 2.26 -3.01 -2.07
N GLY A 43 1.54 -3.63 -2.99
CA GLY A 43 0.70 -4.78 -2.65
C GLY A 43 1.51 -5.94 -2.08
N ASN A 44 2.67 -6.21 -2.69
CA ASN A 44 3.56 -7.27 -2.20
C ASN A 44 4.12 -6.95 -0.83
N LEU A 45 4.51 -5.70 -0.61
CA LEU A 45 5.01 -5.25 0.68
C LEU A 45 3.94 -5.44 1.76
N ARG A 46 2.71 -5.06 1.45
CA ARG A 46 1.60 -5.24 2.38
C ARG A 46 1.40 -6.71 2.74
N SER A 47 1.50 -7.59 1.75
CA SER A 47 1.36 -9.03 1.98
C SER A 47 2.41 -9.54 2.95
N LEU A 48 3.64 -9.05 2.84
CA LEU A 48 4.71 -9.44 3.76
C LEU A 48 4.43 -8.96 5.19
N ILE A 49 3.85 -7.78 5.33
CA ILE A 49 3.54 -7.22 6.64
C ILE A 49 2.39 -7.99 7.29
N VAL A 50 1.37 -8.35 6.50
CA VAL A 50 0.17 -9.00 7.00
C VAL A 50 0.42 -10.48 7.33
N HIS A 51 1.37 -11.09 6.68
CA HIS A 51 1.75 -12.48 6.92
C HIS A 51 2.88 -12.56 7.93
#